data_71894ffa67b7f80cda851c757dc6691a
#
_entry.id   71894ffa67b7f80cda851c757dc6691a
#
_cell.length_a   1.000
_cell.length_b   1.000
_cell.length_c   1.000
_cell.angle_alpha   90.00
_cell.angle_beta   90.00
_cell.angle_gamma   90.00
#
_symmetry.space_group_name_H-M   'P 1'
#
loop_
_entity.id
_entity.type
_entity.pdbx_description
1 polymer ?
#
loop_
_entity_poly.entity_id
_entity_poly.type
_entity_poly.pdbx_seq_one_letter_code
_entity_poly.pdbx_strand_id
1 'polypeptide(L)'
;ESIGRLPREAFGAAARGDVVFERWSEKHLESTAQLIAQSYHWHVDSQINDQYESVAGARRFLHNITHYPGCGAFHYPAAMAAIDRWEGELCGISLASLVGPRVGHLTQVCVSPPMRGRGIGSELLWRSTQAFCAAGGEAISLTVTASNTGAVQLYERIGFRTIRRFRAYVWKGFGG
;
A
#
# COMPACT_ATOMS: atom_id res chain seq x y z
N GLU A 1 -17.63 8.43 -7.16
CA GLU A 1 -18.30 8.45 -5.84
C GLU A 1 -17.35 9.03 -4.80
N SER A 2 -17.89 9.85 -3.90
CA SER A 2 -17.07 10.41 -2.83
C SER A 2 -16.56 9.29 -1.92
N ILE A 3 -15.30 9.34 -1.58
CA ILE A 3 -14.59 8.37 -0.73
C ILE A 3 -15.32 8.11 0.61
N GLY A 4 -16.00 9.11 1.18
CA GLY A 4 -16.74 9.02 2.43
C GLY A 4 -18.01 8.16 2.39
N ARG A 5 -18.37 7.63 1.21
CA ARG A 5 -19.55 6.78 1.01
C ARG A 5 -19.22 5.29 0.84
N LEU A 6 -17.93 4.91 0.93
CA LEU A 6 -17.59 3.50 0.86
C LEU A 6 -18.04 2.81 2.14
N PRO A 7 -19.00 1.87 2.07
CA PRO A 7 -19.50 1.20 3.26
C PRO A 7 -18.47 0.24 3.84
N ARG A 8 -18.45 0.09 5.16
CA ARG A 8 -17.51 -0.82 5.86
C ARG A 8 -17.58 -2.25 5.30
N GLU A 9 -18.78 -2.68 4.95
CA GLU A 9 -19.08 -4.02 4.45
C GLU A 9 -18.34 -4.33 3.13
N ALA A 10 -18.08 -3.30 2.32
CA ALA A 10 -17.31 -3.47 1.07
C ALA A 10 -15.88 -3.95 1.31
N PHE A 11 -15.31 -3.63 2.48
CA PHE A 11 -13.96 -4.07 2.85
C PHE A 11 -13.93 -5.50 3.43
N GLY A 12 -15.09 -6.12 3.60
CA GLY A 12 -15.23 -7.48 4.12
C GLY A 12 -15.10 -7.58 5.64
N ALA A 13 -14.92 -8.80 6.14
CA ALA A 13 -14.76 -9.04 7.57
C ALA A 13 -13.51 -8.31 8.11
N ALA A 14 -13.62 -7.79 9.33
CA ALA A 14 -12.49 -7.23 10.04
C ALA A 14 -11.39 -8.31 10.21
N ALA A 15 -10.14 -7.88 10.21
CA ALA A 15 -9.03 -8.75 10.52
C ALA A 15 -9.22 -9.37 11.92
N ARG A 16 -8.76 -10.61 12.10
CA ARG A 16 -8.87 -11.31 13.38
C ARG A 16 -8.13 -10.55 14.48
N GLY A 17 -8.53 -10.74 15.74
CA GLY A 17 -8.01 -10.02 16.90
C GLY A 17 -6.54 -10.29 17.28
N ASP A 18 -5.82 -11.07 16.46
CA ASP A 18 -4.40 -11.35 16.55
C ASP A 18 -3.50 -10.28 15.88
N VAL A 19 -4.10 -9.24 15.28
CA VAL A 19 -3.38 -8.14 14.63
C VAL A 19 -3.75 -6.81 15.24
N VAL A 20 -2.74 -6.02 15.58
CA VAL A 20 -2.88 -4.63 16.04
C VAL A 20 -2.62 -3.69 14.87
N PHE A 21 -3.51 -2.70 14.71
CA PHE A 21 -3.38 -1.69 13.66
C PHE A 21 -3.02 -0.35 14.29
N GLU A 22 -1.95 0.28 13.81
CA GLU A 22 -1.53 1.59 14.26
C GLU A 22 -1.12 2.48 13.08
N ARG A 23 -0.88 3.76 13.34
CA ARG A 23 -0.34 4.67 12.32
C ARG A 23 1.10 4.30 12.02
N TRP A 24 1.41 4.23 10.73
CA TRP A 24 2.79 4.08 10.30
C TRP A 24 3.61 5.32 10.65
N SER A 25 4.85 5.11 11.05
CA SER A 25 5.82 6.16 11.34
C SER A 25 7.22 5.65 11.01
N GLU A 26 8.22 6.51 11.09
CA GLU A 26 9.62 6.16 10.75
C GLU A 26 10.22 5.05 11.62
N LYS A 27 9.68 4.80 12.82
CA LYS A 27 10.08 3.63 13.62
C LYS A 27 9.85 2.30 12.89
N HIS A 28 8.91 2.27 11.92
CA HIS A 28 8.60 1.09 11.12
C HIS A 28 9.40 1.00 9.83
N LEU A 29 10.27 1.98 9.53
CA LEU A 29 10.93 2.08 8.23
C LEU A 29 11.69 0.80 7.87
N GLU A 30 12.51 0.30 8.79
CA GLU A 30 13.35 -0.88 8.55
C GLU A 30 12.50 -2.15 8.37
N SER A 31 11.54 -2.39 9.26
CA SER A 31 10.63 -3.55 9.15
C SER A 31 9.73 -3.45 7.90
N THR A 32 9.36 -2.22 7.49
CA THR A 32 8.64 -2.00 6.23
C THR A 32 9.50 -2.33 5.02
N ALA A 33 10.78 -1.96 5.01
CA ALA A 33 11.68 -2.32 3.92
C ALA A 33 11.85 -3.84 3.79
N GLN A 34 11.99 -4.54 4.91
CA GLN A 34 12.04 -6.00 4.94
C GLN A 34 10.73 -6.62 4.44
N LEU A 35 9.59 -6.13 4.90
CA LEU A 35 8.26 -6.60 4.48
C LEU A 35 8.05 -6.41 2.97
N ILE A 36 8.43 -5.26 2.40
CA ILE A 36 8.34 -5.00 0.97
C ILE A 36 9.22 -6.01 0.22
N ALA A 37 10.50 -6.12 0.54
CA ALA A 37 11.41 -7.05 -0.13
C ALA A 37 10.92 -8.50 -0.09
N GLN A 38 10.39 -8.96 1.05
CA GLN A 38 9.81 -10.30 1.19
C GLN A 38 8.52 -10.47 0.39
N SER A 39 7.65 -9.45 0.39
CA SER A 39 6.33 -9.52 -0.26
C SER A 39 6.42 -9.53 -1.77
N TYR A 40 7.45 -8.90 -2.32
CA TYR A 40 7.68 -8.76 -3.77
C TYR A 40 8.75 -9.72 -4.31
N HIS A 41 9.32 -10.56 -3.48
CA HIS A 41 10.23 -11.61 -3.92
C HIS A 41 9.52 -12.50 -4.97
N TRP A 42 10.09 -12.58 -6.17
CA TRP A 42 9.49 -13.27 -7.35
C TRP A 42 8.16 -12.66 -7.88
N HIS A 43 7.75 -11.49 -7.40
CA HIS A 43 6.57 -10.83 -7.93
C HIS A 43 6.89 -10.10 -9.25
N VAL A 44 5.89 -10.01 -10.15
CA VAL A 44 6.06 -9.30 -11.45
C VAL A 44 6.50 -7.84 -11.25
N ASP A 45 6.07 -7.19 -10.19
CA ASP A 45 6.42 -5.80 -9.92
C ASP A 45 7.90 -5.61 -9.58
N SER A 46 8.59 -6.63 -9.03
CA SER A 46 10.04 -6.57 -8.81
C SER A 46 10.82 -6.56 -10.12
N GLN A 47 10.27 -7.12 -11.19
CA GLN A 47 10.88 -7.08 -12.52
C GLN A 47 10.73 -5.71 -13.19
N ILE A 48 9.79 -4.89 -12.74
CA ILE A 48 9.52 -3.55 -13.28
C ILE A 48 10.22 -2.48 -12.44
N ASN A 49 10.33 -2.71 -11.13
CA ASN A 49 10.94 -1.78 -10.18
C ASN A 49 11.98 -2.50 -9.32
N ASP A 50 13.26 -2.24 -9.59
CA ASP A 50 14.42 -2.79 -8.89
C ASP A 50 14.44 -2.43 -7.38
N GLN A 51 13.74 -1.38 -6.99
CA GLN A 51 13.61 -0.98 -5.58
C GLN A 51 12.88 -2.04 -4.74
N TYR A 52 12.14 -2.96 -5.35
CA TYR A 52 11.46 -4.06 -4.65
C TYR A 52 12.30 -5.34 -4.55
N GLU A 53 13.42 -5.43 -5.24
CA GLU A 53 14.24 -6.64 -5.27
C GLU A 53 15.05 -6.88 -3.98
N SER A 54 15.30 -5.83 -3.20
CA SER A 54 16.15 -5.91 -2.01
C SER A 54 15.68 -4.98 -0.89
N VAL A 55 16.06 -5.29 0.34
CA VAL A 55 15.81 -4.43 1.51
C VAL A 55 16.43 -3.04 1.30
N ALA A 56 17.64 -2.98 0.74
CA ALA A 56 18.31 -1.70 0.45
C ALA A 56 17.54 -0.87 -0.59
N GLY A 57 17.00 -1.52 -1.63
CA GLY A 57 16.13 -0.89 -2.63
C GLY A 57 14.83 -0.39 -2.02
N ALA A 58 14.16 -1.24 -1.22
CA ALA A 58 12.93 -0.88 -0.52
C ALA A 58 13.14 0.29 0.47
N ARG A 59 14.30 0.33 1.14
CA ARG A 59 14.67 1.46 2.02
C ARG A 59 14.82 2.77 1.23
N ARG A 60 15.47 2.73 0.06
CA ARG A 60 15.56 3.91 -0.85
C ARG A 60 14.18 4.36 -1.32
N PHE A 61 13.32 3.40 -1.70
CA PHE A 61 11.94 3.70 -2.08
C PHE A 61 11.18 4.40 -0.95
N LEU A 62 11.23 3.87 0.28
CA LEU A 62 10.58 4.47 1.45
C LEU A 62 11.11 5.87 1.72
N HIS A 63 12.44 6.05 1.71
CA HIS A 63 13.05 7.36 1.87
C HIS A 63 12.54 8.36 0.81
N ASN A 64 12.47 7.91 -0.44
CA ASN A 64 12.01 8.77 -1.54
C ASN A 64 10.55 9.21 -1.35
N ILE A 65 9.64 8.29 -1.03
CA ILE A 65 8.21 8.64 -0.89
C ILE A 65 7.91 9.46 0.37
N THR A 66 8.73 9.36 1.42
CA THR A 66 8.55 10.11 2.67
C THR A 66 9.16 11.50 2.63
N HIS A 67 10.23 11.72 1.85
CA HIS A 67 11.00 12.97 1.85
C HIS A 67 10.84 13.79 0.56
N TYR A 68 10.49 13.17 -0.56
CA TYR A 68 10.40 13.86 -1.85
C TYR A 68 9.00 13.77 -2.45
N PRO A 69 8.43 14.89 -2.95
CA PRO A 69 7.05 14.95 -3.43
C PRO A 69 6.83 14.33 -4.81
N GLY A 70 7.76 13.52 -5.33
CA GLY A 70 7.63 12.90 -6.66
C GLY A 70 6.40 12.04 -6.86
N CYS A 71 5.91 11.41 -5.78
CA CYS A 71 4.66 10.64 -5.74
C CYS A 71 3.57 11.34 -4.92
N GLY A 72 3.65 12.69 -4.77
CA GLY A 72 2.81 13.47 -3.87
C GLY A 72 3.43 13.63 -2.46
N ALA A 73 2.85 14.48 -1.64
CA ALA A 73 3.31 14.69 -0.26
C ALA A 73 2.88 13.49 0.61
N PHE A 74 3.84 12.85 1.27
CA PHE A 74 3.55 11.72 2.15
C PHE A 74 2.54 12.11 3.24
N HIS A 75 1.51 11.30 3.42
CA HIS A 75 0.39 11.61 4.31
C HIS A 75 0.36 10.66 5.51
N TYR A 76 1.16 10.97 6.53
CA TYR A 76 1.27 10.19 7.76
C TYR A 76 -0.07 9.80 8.41
N PRO A 77 -1.10 10.68 8.46
CA PRO A 77 -2.38 10.31 9.08
C PRO A 77 -3.08 9.11 8.42
N ALA A 78 -2.87 8.89 7.11
CA ALA A 78 -3.47 7.77 6.37
C ALA A 78 -2.51 6.61 6.14
N ALA A 79 -1.24 6.73 6.56
CA ALA A 79 -0.29 5.64 6.50
C ALA A 79 -0.50 4.70 7.71
N MET A 80 -0.71 3.40 7.45
CA MET A 80 -1.08 2.41 8.44
C MET A 80 -0.10 1.25 8.48
N ALA A 81 0.10 0.69 9.67
CA ALA A 81 0.87 -0.50 9.95
C ALA A 81 -0.02 -1.55 10.63
N ALA A 82 0.19 -2.81 10.29
CA ALA A 82 -0.41 -3.97 10.94
C ALA A 82 0.69 -4.78 11.60
N ILE A 83 0.55 -5.01 12.89
CA ILE A 83 1.53 -5.71 13.75
C ILE A 83 0.92 -7.00 14.22
N ASP A 84 1.60 -8.12 14.06
CA ASP A 84 1.24 -9.37 14.71
C ASP A 84 1.32 -9.19 16.22
N ARG A 85 0.23 -9.50 16.93
CA ARG A 85 0.14 -9.27 18.38
C ARG A 85 1.09 -10.17 19.17
N TRP A 86 1.37 -11.36 18.66
CA TRP A 86 2.13 -12.37 19.39
C TRP A 86 3.63 -12.26 19.14
N GLU A 87 4.01 -12.01 17.88
CA GLU A 87 5.40 -11.89 17.46
C GLU A 87 5.93 -10.45 17.64
N GLY A 88 5.03 -9.47 17.69
CA GLY A 88 5.40 -8.05 17.69
C GLY A 88 5.95 -7.57 16.34
N GLU A 89 5.83 -8.38 15.28
CA GLU A 89 6.40 -8.13 13.97
C GLU A 89 5.43 -7.40 13.05
N LEU A 90 5.97 -6.55 12.18
CA LEU A 90 5.21 -5.89 11.14
C LEU A 90 4.77 -6.90 10.08
N CYS A 91 3.46 -7.09 9.94
CA CYS A 91 2.88 -8.06 9.01
C CYS A 91 2.10 -7.44 7.85
N GLY A 92 1.89 -6.11 7.86
CA GLY A 92 1.23 -5.41 6.76
C GLY A 92 1.38 -3.91 6.84
N ILE A 93 1.29 -3.25 5.70
CA ILE A 93 1.30 -1.79 5.57
C ILE A 93 0.33 -1.28 4.52
N SER A 94 -0.11 -0.03 4.69
CA SER A 94 -0.70 0.81 3.65
C SER A 94 -0.07 2.19 3.76
N LEU A 95 0.68 2.60 2.74
CA LEU A 95 1.34 3.90 2.68
C LEU A 95 0.59 4.81 1.71
N ALA A 96 0.56 6.10 2.02
CA ALA A 96 -0.31 7.03 1.34
C ALA A 96 0.32 8.41 1.17
N SER A 97 0.02 9.07 0.06
CA SER A 97 0.43 10.43 -0.25
C SER A 97 -0.75 11.29 -0.69
N LEU A 98 -0.63 12.60 -0.57
CA LEU A 98 -1.54 13.56 -1.18
C LEU A 98 -0.97 13.96 -2.55
N VAL A 99 -1.72 13.69 -3.61
CA VAL A 99 -1.36 14.04 -5.00
C VAL A 99 -2.14 15.27 -5.51
N GLY A 100 -2.98 15.80 -4.66
CA GLY A 100 -3.77 17.03 -4.87
C GLY A 100 -4.41 17.46 -3.57
N PRO A 101 -5.04 18.64 -3.52
CA PRO A 101 -5.57 19.23 -2.27
C PRO A 101 -6.54 18.31 -1.52
N ARG A 102 -7.30 17.47 -2.25
CA ARG A 102 -8.33 16.57 -1.70
C ARG A 102 -8.25 15.16 -2.31
N VAL A 103 -7.11 14.85 -2.92
CA VAL A 103 -6.90 13.57 -3.61
C VAL A 103 -5.75 12.81 -2.97
N GLY A 104 -6.06 11.64 -2.41
CA GLY A 104 -5.09 10.70 -1.89
C GLY A 104 -4.60 9.72 -2.95
N HIS A 105 -3.40 9.18 -2.73
CA HIS A 105 -2.85 8.07 -3.51
C HIS A 105 -2.26 7.03 -2.56
N LEU A 106 -2.71 5.80 -2.68
CA LEU A 106 -2.09 4.67 -1.97
C LEU A 106 -0.83 4.27 -2.74
N THR A 107 0.32 4.65 -2.19
CA THR A 107 1.62 4.43 -2.83
C THR A 107 2.11 3.00 -2.69
N GLN A 108 1.74 2.35 -1.57
CA GLN A 108 2.15 0.98 -1.28
C GLN A 108 1.12 0.29 -0.38
N VAL A 109 0.72 -0.91 -0.74
CA VAL A 109 -0.07 -1.80 0.13
C VAL A 109 0.52 -3.20 0.02
N CYS A 110 0.96 -3.76 1.13
CA CYS A 110 1.38 -5.16 1.16
C CYS A 110 1.10 -5.82 2.50
N VAL A 111 0.97 -7.15 2.46
CA VAL A 111 0.80 -8.02 3.62
C VAL A 111 1.77 -9.17 3.46
N SER A 112 2.45 -9.53 4.54
CA SER A 112 3.41 -10.64 4.55
C SER A 112 2.76 -11.93 4.04
N PRO A 113 3.43 -12.74 3.23
CA PRO A 113 2.84 -13.92 2.61
C PRO A 113 2.12 -14.86 3.60
N PRO A 114 2.66 -15.19 4.80
CA PRO A 114 1.99 -16.06 5.75
C PRO A 114 0.70 -15.49 6.35
N MET A 115 0.54 -14.17 6.30
CA MET A 115 -0.59 -13.46 6.90
C MET A 115 -1.68 -13.05 5.89
N ARG A 116 -1.50 -13.40 4.61
CA ARG A 116 -2.49 -13.14 3.55
C ARG A 116 -3.78 -13.94 3.77
N GLY A 117 -4.89 -13.45 3.19
CA GLY A 117 -6.21 -14.11 3.32
C GLY A 117 -6.92 -13.89 4.67
N ARG A 118 -6.32 -13.15 5.61
CA ARG A 118 -6.87 -12.89 6.96
C ARG A 118 -7.62 -11.54 7.07
N GLY A 119 -7.88 -10.85 5.96
CA GLY A 119 -8.57 -9.55 5.97
C GLY A 119 -7.66 -8.36 6.30
N ILE A 120 -6.36 -8.55 6.57
CA ILE A 120 -5.42 -7.49 6.98
C ILE A 120 -5.31 -6.38 5.92
N GLY A 121 -5.16 -6.74 4.64
CA GLY A 121 -5.08 -5.77 3.56
C GLY A 121 -6.35 -4.92 3.44
N SER A 122 -7.52 -5.54 3.56
CA SER A 122 -8.81 -4.83 3.55
C SER A 122 -8.95 -3.88 4.74
N GLU A 123 -8.51 -4.29 5.92
CA GLU A 123 -8.54 -3.44 7.12
C GLU A 123 -7.59 -2.25 7.01
N LEU A 124 -6.37 -2.47 6.51
CA LEU A 124 -5.40 -1.40 6.23
C LEU A 124 -5.99 -0.37 5.26
N LEU A 125 -6.57 -0.83 4.16
CA LEU A 125 -7.24 0.01 3.17
C LEU A 125 -8.39 0.81 3.78
N TRP A 126 -9.23 0.15 4.58
CA TRP A 126 -10.32 0.80 5.31
C TRP A 126 -9.80 1.94 6.17
N ARG A 127 -8.82 1.68 7.03
CA ARG A 127 -8.26 2.69 7.94
C ARG A 127 -7.61 3.85 7.20
N SER A 128 -6.85 3.57 6.14
CA SER A 128 -6.27 4.61 5.29
C SER A 128 -7.35 5.48 4.64
N THR A 129 -8.40 4.86 4.11
CA THR A 129 -9.53 5.56 3.49
C THR A 129 -10.26 6.44 4.50
N GLN A 130 -10.54 5.92 5.71
CA GLN A 130 -11.18 6.71 6.77
C GLN A 130 -10.33 7.91 7.20
N ALA A 131 -9.03 7.73 7.29
CA ALA A 131 -8.11 8.83 7.64
C ALA A 131 -8.09 9.92 6.54
N PHE A 132 -8.13 9.54 5.26
CA PHE A 132 -8.29 10.51 4.17
C PHE A 132 -9.62 11.26 4.24
N CYS A 133 -10.72 10.55 4.48
CA CYS A 133 -12.05 11.18 4.64
C CYS A 133 -12.05 12.19 5.79
N ALA A 134 -11.49 11.81 6.93
CA ALA A 134 -11.40 12.67 8.12
C ALA A 134 -10.54 13.93 7.85
N ALA A 135 -9.57 13.84 6.95
CA ALA A 135 -8.75 14.98 6.50
C ALA A 135 -9.41 15.82 5.38
N GLY A 136 -10.69 15.56 5.05
CA GLY A 136 -11.40 16.27 3.99
C GLY A 136 -11.11 15.78 2.57
N GLY A 137 -10.53 14.59 2.43
CA GLY A 137 -10.27 13.95 1.14
C GLY A 137 -11.58 13.57 0.42
N GLU A 138 -11.60 13.75 -0.90
CA GLU A 138 -12.76 13.45 -1.76
C GLU A 138 -12.55 12.27 -2.67
N ALA A 139 -11.31 11.99 -3.03
CA ALA A 139 -10.95 10.88 -3.90
C ALA A 139 -9.68 10.20 -3.42
N ILE A 140 -9.57 8.91 -3.69
CA ILE A 140 -8.37 8.11 -3.47
C ILE A 140 -8.08 7.29 -4.72
N SER A 141 -6.83 7.19 -5.07
CA SER A 141 -6.34 6.43 -6.21
C SER A 141 -5.26 5.44 -5.80
N LEU A 142 -4.99 4.49 -6.65
CA LEU A 142 -3.85 3.58 -6.56
C LEU A 142 -3.43 3.14 -7.96
N THR A 143 -2.25 2.55 -8.06
CA THR A 143 -1.78 1.86 -9.25
C THR A 143 -1.58 0.39 -8.90
N VAL A 144 -2.05 -0.50 -9.77
CA VAL A 144 -1.89 -1.95 -9.61
C VAL A 144 -1.54 -2.60 -10.94
N THR A 145 -0.62 -3.56 -10.91
CA THR A 145 -0.27 -4.34 -12.09
C THR A 145 -1.45 -5.25 -12.49
N ALA A 146 -1.85 -5.21 -13.77
CA ALA A 146 -3.04 -5.90 -14.26
C ALA A 146 -2.99 -7.44 -14.06
N SER A 147 -1.80 -8.03 -14.02
CA SER A 147 -1.62 -9.46 -13.72
C SER A 147 -1.76 -9.81 -12.23
N ASN A 148 -1.77 -8.83 -11.33
CA ASN A 148 -2.08 -9.04 -9.91
C ASN A 148 -3.60 -9.11 -9.71
N THR A 149 -4.20 -10.18 -10.25
CA THR A 149 -5.66 -10.35 -10.30
C THR A 149 -6.32 -10.35 -8.92
N GLY A 150 -5.65 -10.88 -7.91
CA GLY A 150 -6.15 -10.88 -6.53
C GLY A 150 -6.30 -9.48 -5.95
N ALA A 151 -5.31 -8.61 -6.19
CA ALA A 151 -5.37 -7.21 -5.77
C ALA A 151 -6.42 -6.43 -6.58
N VAL A 152 -6.49 -6.63 -7.89
CA VAL A 152 -7.49 -6.00 -8.75
C VAL A 152 -8.90 -6.34 -8.25
N GLN A 153 -9.21 -7.61 -8.02
CA GLN A 153 -10.51 -8.05 -7.50
C GLN A 153 -10.82 -7.46 -6.11
N LEU A 154 -9.82 -7.36 -5.24
CA LEU A 154 -9.99 -6.70 -3.94
C LEU A 154 -10.40 -5.24 -4.12
N TYR A 155 -9.67 -4.49 -4.95
CA TYR A 155 -9.94 -3.07 -5.17
C TYR A 155 -11.29 -2.82 -5.83
N GLU A 156 -11.67 -3.61 -6.84
CA GLU A 156 -12.98 -3.52 -7.50
C GLU A 156 -14.11 -3.82 -6.51
N ARG A 157 -13.98 -4.83 -5.67
CA ARG A 157 -14.97 -5.15 -4.62
C ARG A 157 -15.15 -4.02 -3.62
N ILE A 158 -14.09 -3.31 -3.26
CA ILE A 158 -14.13 -2.15 -2.36
C ILE A 158 -14.80 -0.94 -3.03
N GLY A 159 -14.87 -0.90 -4.37
CA GLY A 159 -15.49 0.18 -5.13
C GLY A 159 -14.53 1.02 -5.96
N PHE A 160 -13.25 0.63 -6.03
CA PHE A 160 -12.34 1.26 -6.99
C PHE A 160 -12.75 0.92 -8.42
N ARG A 161 -12.52 1.87 -9.34
CA ARG A 161 -12.77 1.70 -10.76
C ARG A 161 -11.51 2.01 -11.55
N THR A 162 -11.25 1.20 -12.57
CA THR A 162 -10.16 1.48 -13.50
C THR A 162 -10.47 2.76 -14.29
N ILE A 163 -9.65 3.79 -14.11
CA ILE A 163 -9.77 5.08 -14.82
C ILE A 163 -8.77 5.21 -15.96
N ARG A 164 -7.65 4.48 -15.89
CA ARG A 164 -6.60 4.49 -16.91
C ARG A 164 -5.83 3.18 -16.91
N ARG A 165 -5.37 2.76 -18.09
CA ARG A 165 -4.39 1.69 -18.27
C ARG A 165 -3.17 2.27 -18.99
N PHE A 166 -1.98 1.86 -18.57
CA PHE A 166 -0.71 2.21 -19.20
C PHE A 166 0.20 0.98 -19.23
N ARG A 167 1.24 1.04 -20.08
CA ARG A 167 2.25 -0.01 -20.15
C ARG A 167 3.53 0.51 -19.52
N ALA A 168 4.14 -0.31 -18.67
CA ALA A 168 5.48 -0.09 -18.19
C ALA A 168 6.45 -0.85 -19.10
N TYR A 169 7.55 -0.19 -19.49
CA TYR A 169 8.62 -0.80 -20.27
C TYR A 169 9.88 -0.76 -19.44
N VAL A 170 10.56 -1.90 -19.35
CA VAL A 170 11.85 -2.01 -18.69
C VAL A 170 12.93 -2.05 -19.75
N TRP A 171 13.84 -1.11 -19.69
CA TRP A 171 15.04 -1.12 -20.53
C TRP A 171 16.12 -1.97 -19.85
N LYS A 172 16.37 -3.16 -20.38
CA LYS A 172 17.46 -4.03 -19.89
C LYS A 172 18.74 -3.71 -20.64
N GLY A 173 19.58 -2.91 -20.00
CA GLY A 173 20.99 -2.79 -20.30
C GLY A 173 21.37 -1.83 -21.41
N PHE A 174 22.22 -0.85 -21.08
CA PHE A 174 23.37 -0.55 -21.89
C PHE A 174 24.44 -1.57 -21.48
N GLY A 175 24.46 -2.75 -22.11
CA GLY A 175 25.61 -3.62 -22.06
C GLY A 175 26.71 -2.98 -22.92
N GLY A 176 27.65 -2.34 -22.26
CA GLY A 176 28.93 -1.99 -22.81
C GLY A 176 29.97 -2.90 -22.19
#